data_e684984e3546269b8e37909ba8482686
#
_entry.id   e684984e3546269b8e37909ba8482686
#
_cell.length_a   1.000
_cell.length_b   1.000
_cell.length_c   1.000
_cell.angle_alpha   90.00
_cell.angle_beta   90.00
_cell.angle_gamma   90.00
#
_symmetry.space_group_name_H-M   'P 1'
#
loop_
_entity.id
_entity.type
_entity.pdbx_description
1 polymer ?
#
loop_
_entity_poly.entity_id
_entity_poly.type
_entity_poly.pdbx_seq_one_letter_code
_entity_poly.pdbx_strand_id
1 'polypeptide(L)'
;MPIAPSIINVCLEDVSDIKSWIKPPTNLLHNMNDTELFWRASFVPRIKKYPFKRVPKIAFMFLTKGPLPLAPLWEKFFKGHEGLYSIYVHPHPAYNGKFSPSSVFYRRQIPSQPAEWGEMSMCEAERRLLANALLDVSNEWFILLSESCIPLHNFSIVYYYISKSRYSFMESYDDPGPYGRGRYNGNMEPEVTLSQWRKGSQWFEINRRLAVDIIEDTSYYPKFRDFCKPGCYVDEHYFPTMLTIHFSRLLANRTLTWTDWSRGGAHPATYGGADISEEFFRKITASSQCYYNKQVTSFCYLFGRKFAPSALGPLLELSLSAFGF
;
A
#
# COMPACT_ATOMS: atom_id res chain seq x y z
N MET A 1 22.32 61.87 0.99
CA MET A 1 21.37 61.13 0.11
C MET A 1 20.73 60.05 0.98
N PRO A 2 19.43 60.06 1.23
CA PRO A 2 18.75 59.00 1.99
C PRO A 2 18.50 57.79 1.07
N ILE A 3 18.89 56.61 1.56
CA ILE A 3 18.64 55.32 0.90
C ILE A 3 17.15 54.99 1.09
N ALA A 4 16.41 54.91 0.01
CA ALA A 4 15.02 54.46 0.04
C ALA A 4 14.93 53.00 0.48
N PRO A 5 13.98 52.65 1.37
CA PRO A 5 13.77 51.25 1.76
C PRO A 5 13.21 50.48 0.57
N SER A 6 13.90 49.41 0.16
CA SER A 6 13.38 48.42 -0.79
C SER A 6 12.16 47.76 -0.17
N ILE A 7 10.99 48.04 -0.75
CA ILE A 7 9.74 47.34 -0.42
C ILE A 7 9.89 45.91 -0.96
N ILE A 8 10.14 44.97 -0.04
CA ILE A 8 10.00 43.54 -0.34
C ILE A 8 8.48 43.31 -0.50
N ASN A 9 8.00 43.26 -1.73
CA ASN A 9 6.67 42.72 -2.03
C ASN A 9 6.71 41.23 -1.70
N VAL A 10 6.36 40.87 -0.47
CA VAL A 10 5.94 39.53 -0.14
C VAL A 10 4.61 39.34 -0.86
N CYS A 11 4.61 38.63 -1.99
CA CYS A 11 3.39 38.08 -2.55
C CYS A 11 2.81 37.12 -1.52
N LEU A 12 1.97 37.64 -0.64
CA LEU A 12 1.00 36.83 0.11
C LEU A 12 0.03 36.32 -0.97
N GLU A 13 0.29 35.13 -1.51
CA GLU A 13 -0.79 34.38 -2.16
C GLU A 13 -1.91 34.28 -1.14
N ASP A 14 -3.06 34.85 -1.48
CA ASP A 14 -4.28 34.80 -0.67
C ASP A 14 -4.76 33.36 -0.59
N VAL A 15 -4.20 32.58 0.32
CA VAL A 15 -4.54 31.18 0.60
C VAL A 15 -5.75 31.17 1.54
N SER A 16 -6.85 31.85 1.13
CA SER A 16 -8.04 32.00 1.96
C SER A 16 -9.12 30.94 1.68
N ASP A 17 -8.96 30.12 0.63
CA ASP A 17 -9.96 29.10 0.25
C ASP A 17 -9.54 27.71 0.76
N ILE A 18 -10.48 27.01 1.42
CA ILE A 18 -10.30 25.61 1.85
C ILE A 18 -9.84 24.70 0.73
N LYS A 19 -10.19 24.98 -0.52
CA LYS A 19 -9.76 24.22 -1.70
C LYS A 19 -8.25 24.19 -1.86
N SER A 20 -7.54 25.24 -1.50
CA SER A 20 -6.07 25.27 -1.54
C SER A 20 -5.44 24.33 -0.50
N TRP A 21 -6.07 24.22 0.69
CA TRP A 21 -5.63 23.35 1.77
C TRP A 21 -5.85 21.86 1.49
N ILE A 22 -6.88 21.53 0.72
CA ILE A 22 -7.23 20.13 0.41
C ILE A 22 -6.71 19.68 -0.94
N LYS A 23 -6.07 20.58 -1.71
CA LYS A 23 -5.48 20.23 -3.01
C LYS A 23 -4.38 19.17 -2.83
N PRO A 24 -4.46 18.05 -3.55
CA PRO A 24 -3.42 17.04 -3.48
C PRO A 24 -2.06 17.64 -3.86
N PRO A 25 -0.95 17.19 -3.25
CA PRO A 25 0.38 17.60 -3.65
C PRO A 25 0.60 17.35 -5.16
N THR A 26 0.95 18.38 -5.91
CA THR A 26 1.27 18.26 -7.35
C THR A 26 2.63 17.60 -7.58
N ASN A 27 3.56 17.79 -6.63
CA ASN A 27 4.85 17.12 -6.56
C ASN A 27 4.89 16.27 -5.29
N LEU A 28 5.21 14.99 -5.45
CA LEU A 28 5.36 14.06 -4.32
C LEU A 28 6.76 14.14 -3.69
N LEU A 29 7.73 14.75 -4.37
CA LEU A 29 9.06 14.99 -3.81
C LEU A 29 9.02 16.18 -2.84
N HIS A 30 9.51 15.97 -1.64
CA HIS A 30 9.62 16.96 -0.57
C HIS A 30 10.87 16.71 0.28
N ASN A 31 11.24 17.65 1.12
CA ASN A 31 12.42 17.59 1.98
C ASN A 31 12.11 17.21 3.43
N MET A 32 10.86 16.82 3.75
CA MET A 32 10.50 16.36 5.09
C MET A 32 11.24 15.07 5.42
N ASN A 33 11.82 14.98 6.61
CA ASN A 33 12.26 13.70 7.18
C ASN A 33 11.04 12.89 7.66
N ASP A 34 11.24 11.64 8.07
CA ASP A 34 10.15 10.74 8.47
C ASP A 34 9.33 11.31 9.64
N THR A 35 9.96 11.94 10.62
CA THR A 35 9.26 12.52 11.77
C THR A 35 8.34 13.66 11.34
N GLU A 36 8.83 14.58 10.51
CA GLU A 36 8.04 15.67 9.95
C GLU A 36 6.90 15.18 9.07
N LEU A 37 7.19 14.17 8.23
CA LEU A 37 6.20 13.57 7.34
C LEU A 37 5.09 12.89 8.13
N PHE A 38 5.41 12.06 9.11
CA PHE A 38 4.43 11.33 9.93
C PHE A 38 3.60 12.31 10.78
N TRP A 39 4.23 13.31 11.37
CA TRP A 39 3.53 14.36 12.10
C TRP A 39 2.52 15.08 11.20
N ARG A 40 2.91 15.48 10.01
CA ARG A 40 2.01 16.14 9.05
C ARG A 40 0.89 15.19 8.56
N ALA A 41 1.20 13.94 8.28
CA ALA A 41 0.25 12.96 7.77
C ALA A 41 -0.76 12.48 8.83
N SER A 42 -0.44 12.63 10.12
CA SER A 42 -1.32 12.29 11.24
C SER A 42 -2.43 13.31 11.51
N PHE A 43 -2.45 14.45 10.82
CA PHE A 43 -3.48 15.45 11.02
C PHE A 43 -4.86 14.93 10.58
N VAL A 44 -5.70 14.64 11.57
CA VAL A 44 -7.07 14.18 11.35
C VAL A 44 -8.04 15.19 11.90
N PRO A 45 -8.97 15.73 11.08
CA PRO A 45 -10.00 16.64 11.56
C PRO A 45 -10.87 15.98 12.64
N ARG A 46 -11.13 16.69 13.73
CA ARG A 46 -12.07 16.22 14.77
C ARG A 46 -13.50 16.18 14.24
N ILE A 47 -13.86 17.12 13.35
CA ILE A 47 -15.15 17.15 12.68
C ILE A 47 -15.14 16.10 11.57
N LYS A 48 -15.95 15.05 11.72
CA LYS A 48 -15.96 13.90 10.79
C LYS A 48 -16.63 14.19 9.46
N LYS A 49 -17.51 15.21 9.39
CA LYS A 49 -18.18 15.62 8.16
C LYS A 49 -17.32 16.62 7.41
N TYR A 50 -16.90 16.26 6.20
CA TYR A 50 -16.16 17.17 5.33
C TYR A 50 -17.02 18.37 4.94
N PRO A 51 -16.52 19.62 5.04
CA PRO A 51 -17.26 20.82 4.65
C PRO A 51 -17.29 21.03 3.13
N PHE A 52 -16.81 20.06 2.36
CA PHE A 52 -16.75 20.08 0.89
C PHE A 52 -17.10 18.70 0.32
N LYS A 53 -17.51 18.69 -0.94
CA LYS A 53 -17.75 17.45 -1.67
C LYS A 53 -16.43 16.87 -2.15
N ARG A 54 -16.11 15.65 -1.71
CA ARG A 54 -14.93 14.92 -2.20
C ARG A 54 -15.35 13.60 -2.84
N VAL A 55 -14.55 13.15 -3.80
CA VAL A 55 -14.64 11.81 -4.37
C VAL A 55 -13.57 10.96 -3.65
N PRO A 56 -13.96 9.89 -2.94
CA PRO A 56 -12.99 9.00 -2.31
C PRO A 56 -12.09 8.36 -3.36
N LYS A 57 -10.78 8.36 -3.12
CA LYS A 57 -9.77 7.72 -3.97
C LYS A 57 -9.19 6.49 -3.33
N ILE A 58 -8.67 5.62 -4.17
CA ILE A 58 -7.78 4.53 -3.76
C ILE A 58 -6.33 4.96 -4.04
N ALA A 59 -5.48 4.91 -3.03
CA ALA A 59 -4.04 5.11 -3.14
C ALA A 59 -3.37 3.77 -3.47
N PHE A 60 -2.81 3.65 -4.66
CA PHE A 60 -2.00 2.51 -5.08
C PHE A 60 -0.54 2.81 -4.74
N MET A 61 0.03 2.05 -3.81
CA MET A 61 1.36 2.26 -3.26
C MET A 61 2.29 1.14 -3.73
N PHE A 62 3.26 1.49 -4.56
CA PHE A 62 4.22 0.55 -5.13
C PHE A 62 5.56 0.62 -4.38
N LEU A 63 5.90 -0.46 -3.68
CA LEU A 63 7.20 -0.67 -3.09
C LEU A 63 8.07 -1.47 -4.08
N THR A 64 9.18 -0.89 -4.57
CA THR A 64 9.93 -1.46 -5.67
C THR A 64 11.44 -1.40 -5.44
N LYS A 65 12.18 -2.36 -6.01
CA LYS A 65 13.64 -2.30 -6.05
C LYS A 65 14.16 -1.32 -7.12
N GLY A 66 13.36 -1.05 -8.15
CA GLY A 66 13.78 -0.24 -9.29
C GLY A 66 12.64 -0.02 -10.28
N PRO A 67 12.77 -0.49 -11.52
CA PRO A 67 11.75 -0.28 -12.54
C PRO A 67 10.45 -1.00 -12.20
N LEU A 68 9.35 -0.51 -12.79
CA LEU A 68 8.04 -1.16 -12.81
C LEU A 68 7.86 -1.83 -14.19
N PRO A 69 8.33 -3.06 -14.40
CA PRO A 69 8.31 -3.69 -15.72
C PRO A 69 6.88 -3.97 -16.21
N LEU A 70 5.93 -4.10 -15.30
CA LEU A 70 4.51 -4.32 -15.61
C LEU A 70 3.70 -3.01 -15.68
N ALA A 71 4.35 -1.83 -15.66
CA ALA A 71 3.68 -0.54 -15.78
C ALA A 71 2.71 -0.42 -16.97
N PRO A 72 2.99 -0.93 -18.18
CA PRO A 72 2.04 -0.85 -19.29
C PRO A 72 0.70 -1.56 -19.01
N LEU A 73 0.70 -2.65 -18.24
CA LEU A 73 -0.54 -3.32 -17.82
C LEU A 73 -1.33 -2.44 -16.84
N TRP A 74 -0.64 -1.83 -15.89
CA TRP A 74 -1.25 -0.88 -14.94
C TRP A 74 -1.78 0.38 -15.63
N GLU A 75 -1.11 0.88 -16.66
CA GLU A 75 -1.58 2.02 -17.47
C GLU A 75 -2.92 1.70 -18.15
N LYS A 76 -3.09 0.49 -18.69
CA LYS A 76 -4.39 0.03 -19.21
C LYS A 76 -5.45 -0.04 -18.10
N PHE A 77 -5.10 -0.59 -16.94
CA PHE A 77 -5.98 -0.70 -15.78
C PHE A 77 -6.50 0.65 -15.30
N PHE A 78 -5.66 1.70 -15.26
CA PHE A 78 -6.01 3.03 -14.75
C PHE A 78 -6.71 3.92 -15.79
N LYS A 79 -6.61 3.59 -17.07
CA LYS A 79 -7.11 4.42 -18.16
C LYS A 79 -8.62 4.70 -18.04
N GLY A 80 -8.99 6.01 -18.07
CA GLY A 80 -10.38 6.46 -18.00
C GLY A 80 -10.95 6.53 -16.58
N HIS A 81 -10.10 6.36 -15.55
CA HIS A 81 -10.52 6.39 -14.15
C HIS A 81 -9.85 7.51 -13.34
N GLU A 82 -9.37 8.54 -14.04
CA GLU A 82 -8.71 9.70 -13.45
C GLU A 82 -9.64 10.35 -12.40
N GLY A 83 -9.04 10.71 -11.26
CA GLY A 83 -9.81 11.26 -10.13
C GLY A 83 -10.34 10.23 -9.12
N LEU A 84 -10.32 8.91 -9.43
CA LEU A 84 -10.72 7.84 -8.51
C LEU A 84 -9.53 7.15 -7.84
N TYR A 85 -8.31 7.43 -8.28
CA TYR A 85 -7.09 6.85 -7.74
C TYR A 85 -5.98 7.89 -7.58
N SER A 86 -4.96 7.49 -6.85
CA SER A 86 -3.65 8.15 -6.77
C SER A 86 -2.55 7.09 -6.72
N ILE A 87 -1.35 7.43 -7.20
CA ILE A 87 -0.22 6.50 -7.30
C ILE A 87 0.95 7.06 -6.49
N TYR A 88 1.61 6.19 -5.73
CA TYR A 88 2.81 6.47 -4.95
C TYR A 88 3.82 5.36 -5.19
N VAL A 89 5.05 5.72 -5.53
CA VAL A 89 6.12 4.75 -5.80
C VAL A 89 7.27 5.03 -4.85
N HIS A 90 7.66 4.04 -4.06
CA HIS A 90 8.87 4.04 -3.24
C HIS A 90 9.90 3.12 -3.92
N PRO A 91 10.77 3.65 -4.79
CA PRO A 91 11.85 2.87 -5.38
C PRO A 91 13.03 2.78 -4.42
N HIS A 92 13.99 1.90 -4.72
CA HIS A 92 15.30 1.99 -4.07
C HIS A 92 15.94 3.35 -4.39
N PRO A 93 16.54 4.06 -3.42
CA PRO A 93 17.05 5.44 -3.64
C PRO A 93 18.14 5.56 -4.71
N ALA A 94 18.87 4.49 -5.00
CA ALA A 94 19.84 4.48 -6.12
C ALA A 94 19.18 4.35 -7.50
N TYR A 95 17.86 4.15 -7.59
CA TYR A 95 17.15 4.04 -8.84
C TYR A 95 16.82 5.41 -9.41
N ASN A 96 17.43 5.76 -10.55
CA ASN A 96 17.26 7.04 -11.22
C ASN A 96 16.36 6.99 -12.48
N GLY A 97 15.66 5.89 -12.70
CA GLY A 97 14.75 5.73 -13.83
C GLY A 97 13.58 6.72 -13.77
N LYS A 98 13.18 7.23 -14.93
CA LYS A 98 12.07 8.17 -15.07
C LYS A 98 11.00 7.57 -15.98
N PHE A 99 9.75 7.79 -15.63
CA PHE A 99 8.62 7.47 -16.50
C PHE A 99 8.40 8.57 -17.53
N SER A 100 7.87 8.19 -18.70
CA SER A 100 7.44 9.15 -19.72
C SER A 100 6.43 10.16 -19.15
N PRO A 101 6.42 11.44 -19.59
CA PRO A 101 5.38 12.40 -19.21
C PRO A 101 3.95 11.95 -19.50
N SER A 102 3.75 11.03 -20.46
CA SER A 102 2.44 10.44 -20.78
C SER A 102 2.04 9.30 -19.86
N SER A 103 2.94 8.78 -19.03
CA SER A 103 2.67 7.68 -18.11
C SER A 103 1.92 8.16 -16.88
N VAL A 104 0.99 7.35 -16.36
CA VAL A 104 0.30 7.59 -15.07
C VAL A 104 1.29 7.56 -13.89
N PHE A 105 2.47 6.98 -14.07
CA PHE A 105 3.55 6.92 -13.07
C PHE A 105 4.48 8.15 -13.11
N TYR A 106 4.29 9.07 -14.07
CA TYR A 106 5.13 10.26 -14.17
C TYR A 106 5.05 11.11 -12.91
N ARG A 107 6.21 11.42 -12.31
CA ARG A 107 6.34 12.18 -11.05
C ARG A 107 5.55 11.57 -9.87
N ARG A 108 5.43 10.24 -9.82
CA ARG A 108 4.77 9.54 -8.71
C ARG A 108 5.74 8.90 -7.73
N GLN A 109 7.02 9.11 -7.88
CA GLN A 109 8.04 8.70 -6.92
C GLN A 109 7.98 9.63 -5.70
N ILE A 110 8.04 9.02 -4.50
CA ILE A 110 8.16 9.70 -3.22
C ILE A 110 9.63 9.74 -2.78
N PRO A 111 10.03 10.59 -1.82
CA PRO A 111 11.33 10.47 -1.17
C PRO A 111 11.47 9.08 -0.55
N SER A 112 12.52 8.37 -0.92
CA SER A 112 12.73 6.97 -0.52
C SER A 112 14.02 6.79 0.26
N GLN A 113 14.06 5.73 1.08
CA GLN A 113 15.23 5.27 1.83
C GLN A 113 15.51 3.80 1.45
N PRO A 114 16.72 3.29 1.66
CA PRO A 114 17.00 1.87 1.48
C PRO A 114 16.01 1.01 2.28
N ALA A 115 15.47 -0.02 1.63
CA ALA A 115 14.58 -0.99 2.26
C ALA A 115 15.08 -2.38 1.89
N GLU A 116 15.34 -3.20 2.91
CA GLU A 116 15.87 -4.54 2.77
C GLU A 116 14.85 -5.58 3.23
N TRP A 117 14.75 -6.67 2.46
CA TRP A 117 13.79 -7.73 2.74
C TRP A 117 14.06 -8.41 4.08
N GLY A 118 12.99 -8.55 4.87
CA GLY A 118 13.03 -9.14 6.21
C GLY A 118 13.48 -8.19 7.32
N GLU A 119 13.91 -6.95 6.98
CA GLU A 119 14.40 -5.95 7.92
C GLU A 119 13.34 -4.91 8.27
N MET A 120 13.55 -4.18 9.37
CA MET A 120 12.65 -3.09 9.81
C MET A 120 12.47 -2.00 8.76
N SER A 121 13.50 -1.76 7.94
CA SER A 121 13.48 -0.80 6.83
C SER A 121 12.38 -1.07 5.80
N MET A 122 11.88 -2.31 5.70
CA MET A 122 10.72 -2.65 4.87
C MET A 122 9.45 -1.98 5.43
N CYS A 123 9.15 -2.16 6.72
CA CYS A 123 8.02 -1.50 7.36
C CYS A 123 8.15 0.03 7.36
N GLU A 124 9.37 0.56 7.46
CA GLU A 124 9.61 2.00 7.35
C GLU A 124 9.27 2.52 5.96
N ALA A 125 9.61 1.80 4.89
CA ALA A 125 9.23 2.14 3.53
C ALA A 125 7.71 2.11 3.33
N GLU A 126 7.02 1.12 3.89
CA GLU A 126 5.56 1.00 3.87
C GLU A 126 4.88 2.15 4.64
N ARG A 127 5.41 2.52 5.81
CA ARG A 127 4.95 3.69 6.58
C ARG A 127 5.17 5.00 5.81
N ARG A 128 6.30 5.17 5.09
CA ARG A 128 6.54 6.34 4.23
C ARG A 128 5.54 6.42 3.09
N LEU A 129 5.21 5.28 2.46
CA LEU A 129 4.17 5.20 1.42
C LEU A 129 2.81 5.64 1.97
N LEU A 130 2.40 5.07 3.12
CA LEU A 130 1.15 5.43 3.79
C LEU A 130 1.11 6.92 4.13
N ALA A 131 2.17 7.46 4.74
CA ALA A 131 2.22 8.86 5.15
C ALA A 131 2.15 9.82 3.96
N ASN A 132 2.90 9.56 2.87
CA ASN A 132 2.80 10.35 1.65
C ASN A 132 1.39 10.31 1.04
N ALA A 133 0.78 9.13 1.03
CA ALA A 133 -0.58 8.96 0.50
C ALA A 133 -1.65 9.62 1.38
N LEU A 134 -1.44 9.69 2.70
CA LEU A 134 -2.33 10.38 3.64
C LEU A 134 -2.36 11.90 3.46
N LEU A 135 -1.35 12.51 2.85
CA LEU A 135 -1.33 13.95 2.54
C LEU A 135 -2.43 14.35 1.54
N ASP A 136 -2.91 13.44 0.69
CA ASP A 136 -4.12 13.65 -0.10
C ASP A 136 -5.35 13.27 0.74
N VAL A 137 -6.14 14.28 1.13
CA VAL A 137 -7.37 14.07 1.95
C VAL A 137 -8.43 13.25 1.21
N SER A 138 -8.34 13.11 -0.10
CA SER A 138 -9.27 12.31 -0.90
C SER A 138 -8.97 10.82 -0.88
N ASN A 139 -7.76 10.40 -0.49
CA ASN A 139 -7.42 8.99 -0.35
C ASN A 139 -8.16 8.38 0.85
N GLU A 140 -9.02 7.41 0.58
CA GLU A 140 -9.81 6.70 1.60
C GLU A 140 -9.30 5.27 1.82
N TRP A 141 -8.69 4.67 0.80
CA TRP A 141 -8.15 3.32 0.83
C TRP A 141 -6.72 3.30 0.33
N PHE A 142 -5.90 2.41 0.88
CA PHE A 142 -4.47 2.32 0.68
C PHE A 142 -4.12 0.86 0.38
N ILE A 143 -3.56 0.61 -0.80
CA ILE A 143 -3.20 -0.72 -1.30
C ILE A 143 -1.70 -0.81 -1.44
N LEU A 144 -1.08 -1.79 -0.79
CA LEU A 144 0.34 -2.07 -0.95
C LEU A 144 0.59 -3.07 -2.07
N LEU A 145 1.46 -2.72 -3.00
CA LEU A 145 1.83 -3.49 -4.19
C LEU A 145 3.35 -3.49 -4.39
N SER A 146 3.84 -4.41 -5.21
CA SER A 146 5.22 -4.43 -5.68
C SER A 146 5.30 -4.34 -7.21
N GLU A 147 6.52 -4.26 -7.74
CA GLU A 147 6.81 -4.29 -9.17
C GLU A 147 6.36 -5.58 -9.87
N SER A 148 6.15 -6.66 -9.10
CA SER A 148 5.72 -7.98 -9.60
C SER A 148 4.25 -8.30 -9.36
N CYS A 149 3.46 -7.31 -8.92
CA CYS A 149 2.01 -7.42 -8.78
C CYS A 149 1.28 -7.06 -10.07
N ILE A 150 0.13 -7.70 -10.28
CA ILE A 150 -0.82 -7.38 -11.36
C ILE A 150 -2.24 -7.24 -10.82
N PRO A 151 -3.12 -6.45 -11.48
CA PRO A 151 -4.55 -6.49 -11.21
C PRO A 151 -5.16 -7.73 -11.87
N LEU A 152 -6.12 -8.38 -11.19
CA LEU A 152 -6.85 -9.55 -11.68
C LEU A 152 -8.26 -9.21 -12.18
N HIS A 153 -8.69 -7.97 -12.02
CA HIS A 153 -9.99 -7.45 -12.45
C HIS A 153 -9.85 -6.02 -12.93
N ASN A 154 -10.84 -5.51 -13.67
CA ASN A 154 -10.84 -4.12 -14.10
C ASN A 154 -10.97 -3.14 -12.93
N PHE A 155 -10.60 -1.89 -13.16
CA PHE A 155 -10.59 -0.85 -12.15
C PHE A 155 -11.96 -0.65 -11.48
N SER A 156 -13.04 -0.69 -12.23
CA SER A 156 -14.38 -0.47 -11.69
C SER A 156 -14.77 -1.54 -10.66
N ILE A 157 -14.43 -2.81 -10.92
CA ILE A 157 -14.65 -3.90 -9.96
C ILE A 157 -13.79 -3.68 -8.72
N VAL A 158 -12.49 -3.40 -8.88
CA VAL A 158 -11.57 -3.16 -7.76
C VAL A 158 -12.04 -1.97 -6.92
N TYR A 159 -12.39 -0.85 -7.56
CA TYR A 159 -12.86 0.35 -6.88
C TYR A 159 -14.16 0.08 -6.10
N TYR A 160 -15.14 -0.55 -6.73
CA TYR A 160 -16.41 -0.89 -6.08
C TYR A 160 -16.21 -1.82 -4.89
N TYR A 161 -15.45 -2.90 -5.08
CA TYR A 161 -15.20 -3.90 -4.05
C TYR A 161 -14.55 -3.26 -2.82
N ILE A 162 -13.49 -2.49 -3.00
CA ILE A 162 -12.75 -1.86 -1.91
C ILE A 162 -13.57 -0.75 -1.26
N SER A 163 -14.16 0.17 -2.05
CA SER A 163 -14.90 1.31 -1.51
C SER A 163 -16.18 0.93 -0.76
N LYS A 164 -16.77 -0.24 -1.03
CA LYS A 164 -17.97 -0.76 -0.36
C LYS A 164 -17.64 -1.74 0.77
N SER A 165 -16.38 -2.05 0.99
CA SER A 165 -16.01 -2.93 2.08
C SER A 165 -16.20 -2.26 3.44
N ARG A 166 -16.71 -3.03 4.40
CA ARG A 166 -16.81 -2.66 5.82
C ARG A 166 -15.53 -2.98 6.58
N TYR A 167 -14.65 -3.78 5.99
CA TYR A 167 -13.44 -4.30 6.60
C TYR A 167 -12.23 -3.94 5.75
N SER A 168 -11.13 -3.67 6.43
CA SER A 168 -9.80 -3.63 5.82
C SER A 168 -9.27 -5.04 5.66
N PHE A 169 -8.46 -5.26 4.65
CA PHE A 169 -7.89 -6.57 4.32
C PHE A 169 -6.43 -6.59 4.77
N MET A 170 -6.22 -7.24 5.87
CA MET A 170 -4.92 -7.56 6.46
C MET A 170 -5.03 -9.01 6.94
N GLU A 171 -4.21 -9.88 6.40
CA GLU A 171 -4.11 -11.23 6.90
C GLU A 171 -3.47 -11.22 8.29
N SER A 172 -4.09 -11.86 9.24
CA SER A 172 -3.64 -11.90 10.63
C SER A 172 -4.09 -13.19 11.31
N TYR A 173 -3.14 -14.05 11.64
CA TYR A 173 -3.41 -15.33 12.29
C TYR A 173 -2.32 -15.67 13.31
N ASP A 174 -2.66 -16.56 14.23
CA ASP A 174 -1.75 -17.13 15.21
C ASP A 174 -1.11 -18.39 14.59
N ASP A 175 0.18 -18.30 14.27
CA ASP A 175 0.97 -19.43 13.79
C ASP A 175 1.81 -19.98 14.96
N PRO A 176 1.50 -21.20 15.47
CA PRO A 176 2.26 -21.79 16.57
C PRO A 176 3.64 -22.28 16.17
N GLY A 177 3.94 -22.32 14.86
CA GLY A 177 5.17 -22.82 14.29
C GLY A 177 6.38 -21.89 14.42
N PRO A 178 7.54 -22.35 13.90
CA PRO A 178 8.78 -21.59 13.98
C PRO A 178 8.75 -20.27 13.17
N TYR A 179 7.88 -20.17 12.18
CA TYR A 179 7.72 -18.98 11.33
C TYR A 179 6.72 -17.96 11.88
N GLY A 180 5.96 -18.32 12.92
CA GLY A 180 5.04 -17.46 13.65
C GLY A 180 5.56 -17.21 15.07
N ARG A 181 5.04 -17.95 16.07
CA ARG A 181 5.42 -17.78 17.47
C ARG A 181 6.92 -17.98 17.74
N GLY A 182 7.60 -18.79 16.92
CA GLY A 182 9.06 -18.98 17.02
C GLY A 182 9.89 -17.73 16.71
N ARG A 183 9.30 -16.69 16.12
CA ARG A 183 9.93 -15.39 15.85
C ARG A 183 9.65 -14.35 16.94
N TYR A 184 8.78 -14.64 17.90
CA TYR A 184 8.45 -13.73 18.99
C TYR A 184 9.63 -13.56 19.95
N ASN A 185 9.81 -12.33 20.43
CA ASN A 185 10.81 -12.00 21.45
C ASN A 185 10.10 -11.48 22.72
N GLY A 186 10.34 -12.16 23.86
CA GLY A 186 9.70 -11.81 25.14
C GLY A 186 10.02 -10.40 25.67
N ASN A 187 11.08 -9.75 25.18
CA ASN A 187 11.37 -8.36 25.52
C ASN A 187 10.37 -7.35 24.91
N MET A 188 9.43 -7.82 24.09
CA MET A 188 8.33 -6.98 23.60
C MET A 188 7.25 -6.77 24.65
N GLU A 189 7.21 -7.55 25.73
CA GLU A 189 6.28 -7.32 26.84
C GLU A 189 6.61 -6.03 27.60
N PRO A 190 5.61 -5.40 28.23
CA PRO A 190 4.19 -5.83 28.27
C PRO A 190 3.36 -5.38 27.06
N GLU A 191 3.90 -4.58 26.14
CA GLU A 191 3.15 -3.96 25.03
C GLU A 191 2.64 -5.01 24.04
N VAL A 192 3.47 -6.02 23.74
CA VAL A 192 3.10 -7.15 22.87
C VAL A 192 3.40 -8.45 23.61
N THR A 193 2.36 -9.20 23.94
CA THR A 193 2.50 -10.55 24.52
C THR A 193 2.52 -11.62 23.43
N LEU A 194 3.02 -12.83 23.75
CA LEU A 194 2.98 -13.97 22.82
C LEU A 194 1.55 -14.30 22.34
N SER A 195 0.55 -14.13 23.20
CA SER A 195 -0.86 -14.37 22.84
C SER A 195 -1.42 -13.33 21.87
N GLN A 196 -0.83 -12.16 21.79
CA GLN A 196 -1.17 -11.08 20.86
C GLN A 196 -0.37 -11.13 19.57
N TRP A 197 0.77 -11.85 19.56
CA TRP A 197 1.63 -11.98 18.39
C TRP A 197 0.90 -12.60 17.22
N ARG A 198 0.99 -11.98 16.05
CA ARG A 198 0.33 -12.43 14.81
C ARG A 198 1.31 -12.51 13.67
N LYS A 199 1.04 -13.45 12.77
CA LYS A 199 1.64 -13.53 11.45
C LYS A 199 0.60 -13.16 10.40
N GLY A 200 1.05 -12.60 9.29
CA GLY A 200 0.20 -12.30 8.14
C GLY A 200 1.01 -12.15 6.86
N SER A 201 0.33 -11.73 5.80
CA SER A 201 0.94 -11.33 4.54
C SER A 201 1.46 -9.90 4.64
N GLN A 202 2.56 -9.59 3.96
CA GLN A 202 3.02 -8.21 3.75
C GLN A 202 1.95 -7.36 3.03
N TRP A 203 1.15 -7.97 2.15
CA TRP A 203 0.22 -7.29 1.25
C TRP A 203 -1.09 -6.99 1.95
N PHE A 204 -1.51 -5.72 1.91
CA PHE A 204 -2.71 -5.25 2.58
C PHE A 204 -3.47 -4.21 1.77
N GLU A 205 -4.77 -4.10 2.09
CA GLU A 205 -5.67 -3.06 1.62
C GLU A 205 -6.43 -2.48 2.82
N ILE A 206 -6.03 -1.31 3.28
CA ILE A 206 -6.55 -0.70 4.51
C ILE A 206 -7.23 0.64 4.26
N ASN A 207 -8.20 0.97 5.11
CA ASN A 207 -8.88 2.25 5.06
C ASN A 207 -8.03 3.37 5.73
N ARG A 208 -8.44 4.63 5.51
CA ARG A 208 -7.73 5.81 6.01
C ARG A 208 -7.53 5.79 7.52
N ARG A 209 -8.50 5.29 8.28
CA ARG A 209 -8.39 5.23 9.74
C ARG A 209 -7.20 4.36 10.14
N LEU A 210 -7.14 3.13 9.66
CA LEU A 210 -6.03 2.22 10.01
C LEU A 210 -4.68 2.70 9.48
N ALA A 211 -4.66 3.38 8.33
CA ALA A 211 -3.45 4.00 7.81
C ALA A 211 -2.90 5.09 8.76
N VAL A 212 -3.78 5.92 9.33
CA VAL A 212 -3.40 6.92 10.35
C VAL A 212 -2.90 6.23 11.61
N ASP A 213 -3.64 5.25 12.13
CA ASP A 213 -3.25 4.50 13.34
C ASP A 213 -1.85 3.86 13.19
N ILE A 214 -1.48 3.38 11.99
CA ILE A 214 -0.14 2.82 11.70
C ILE A 214 0.95 3.90 11.79
N ILE A 215 0.74 5.09 11.20
CA ILE A 215 1.78 6.12 11.20
C ILE A 215 1.91 6.83 12.55
N GLU A 216 0.83 6.87 13.35
CA GLU A 216 0.81 7.44 14.70
C GLU A 216 1.38 6.49 15.77
N ASP A 217 1.58 5.21 15.46
CA ASP A 217 2.02 4.23 16.45
C ASP A 217 3.40 4.57 17.02
N THR A 218 3.40 4.86 18.30
CA THR A 218 4.58 5.11 19.14
C THR A 218 4.77 4.05 20.23
N SER A 219 3.88 3.08 20.32
CA SER A 219 3.88 2.03 21.35
C SER A 219 4.48 0.72 20.87
N TYR A 220 3.99 0.20 19.75
CA TYR A 220 4.41 -1.08 19.20
C TYR A 220 5.61 -0.95 18.27
N TYR A 221 5.63 0.10 17.43
CA TYR A 221 6.73 0.34 16.50
C TYR A 221 8.13 0.27 17.16
N PRO A 222 8.40 0.92 18.31
CA PRO A 222 9.69 0.80 18.96
C PRO A 222 10.02 -0.64 19.37
N LYS A 223 9.04 -1.43 19.83
CA LYS A 223 9.24 -2.82 20.23
C LYS A 223 9.66 -3.70 19.04
N PHE A 224 9.00 -3.54 17.90
CA PHE A 224 9.38 -4.26 16.68
C PHE A 224 10.74 -3.81 16.17
N ARG A 225 11.03 -2.51 16.14
CA ARG A 225 12.34 -1.98 15.75
C ARG A 225 13.48 -2.54 16.61
N ASP A 226 13.28 -2.64 17.91
CA ASP A 226 14.33 -2.99 18.85
C ASP A 226 14.49 -4.50 19.02
N PHE A 227 13.41 -5.29 18.89
CA PHE A 227 13.39 -6.71 19.23
C PHE A 227 13.03 -7.66 18.09
N CYS A 228 12.43 -7.19 16.97
CA CYS A 228 12.21 -8.00 15.78
C CYS A 228 13.47 -7.92 14.87
N LYS A 229 14.48 -8.68 15.20
CA LYS A 229 15.79 -8.69 14.52
C LYS A 229 15.79 -9.61 13.29
N PRO A 230 16.87 -9.65 12.49
CA PRO A 230 16.96 -10.49 11.29
C PRO A 230 16.41 -11.89 11.48
N GLY A 231 15.63 -12.36 10.51
CA GLY A 231 14.88 -13.61 10.58
C GLY A 231 13.46 -13.47 11.18
N CYS A 232 13.11 -12.30 11.76
CA CYS A 232 11.77 -12.04 12.25
C CYS A 232 10.77 -11.73 11.11
N TYR A 233 11.22 -11.11 10.00
CA TYR A 233 10.35 -10.64 8.89
C TYR A 233 9.27 -9.72 9.39
N VAL A 234 9.66 -8.54 9.78
CA VAL A 234 8.85 -7.58 10.54
C VAL A 234 7.59 -7.12 9.80
N ASP A 235 7.62 -7.02 8.48
CA ASP A 235 6.50 -6.72 7.58
C ASP A 235 5.37 -7.77 7.65
N GLU A 236 5.69 -9.03 8.02
CA GLU A 236 4.73 -10.09 8.23
C GLU A 236 4.15 -10.13 9.65
N HIS A 237 4.69 -9.37 10.60
CA HIS A 237 4.32 -9.44 12.01
C HIS A 237 3.86 -8.12 12.63
N TYR A 238 4.48 -6.99 12.28
CA TYR A 238 4.20 -5.69 12.91
C TYR A 238 2.76 -5.24 12.67
N PHE A 239 2.37 -5.03 11.40
CA PHE A 239 1.03 -4.57 11.09
C PHE A 239 -0.07 -5.57 11.48
N PRO A 240 0.07 -6.89 11.23
CA PRO A 240 -0.90 -7.87 11.69
C PRO A 240 -1.10 -7.85 13.21
N THR A 241 -0.03 -7.77 14.00
CA THR A 241 -0.07 -7.76 15.46
C THR A 241 -0.73 -6.47 15.97
N MET A 242 -0.17 -5.33 15.60
CA MET A 242 -0.62 -4.01 16.04
C MET A 242 -2.10 -3.77 15.69
N LEU A 243 -2.50 -4.03 14.44
CA LEU A 243 -3.88 -3.83 14.01
C LEU A 243 -4.84 -4.82 14.67
N THR A 244 -4.42 -6.06 14.93
CA THR A 244 -5.28 -7.04 15.61
C THR A 244 -5.52 -6.68 17.07
N ILE A 245 -4.51 -6.15 17.79
CA ILE A 245 -4.66 -5.72 19.18
C ILE A 245 -5.77 -4.67 19.31
N HIS A 246 -5.79 -3.67 18.43
CA HIS A 246 -6.71 -2.54 18.57
C HIS A 246 -7.97 -2.63 17.70
N PHE A 247 -7.86 -3.24 16.52
CA PHE A 247 -8.83 -3.11 15.45
C PHE A 247 -9.28 -4.44 14.84
N SER A 248 -9.18 -5.56 15.56
CA SER A 248 -9.57 -6.89 15.06
C SER A 248 -10.96 -6.92 14.41
N ARG A 249 -11.91 -6.13 14.94
CA ARG A 249 -13.29 -6.04 14.41
C ARG A 249 -13.38 -5.30 13.05
N LEU A 250 -12.33 -4.59 12.64
CA LEU A 250 -12.25 -3.87 11.38
C LEU A 250 -11.47 -4.64 10.31
N LEU A 251 -10.92 -5.81 10.65
CA LEU A 251 -10.12 -6.64 9.76
C LEU A 251 -10.91 -7.81 9.20
N ALA A 252 -10.71 -8.08 7.91
CA ALA A 252 -11.27 -9.27 7.25
C ALA A 252 -10.42 -10.53 7.46
N ASN A 253 -9.25 -10.41 8.11
CA ASN A 253 -8.27 -11.47 8.36
C ASN A 253 -7.84 -12.24 7.10
N ARG A 254 -7.75 -11.56 5.99
CA ARG A 254 -7.22 -12.05 4.72
C ARG A 254 -6.66 -10.90 3.89
N THR A 255 -5.79 -11.21 2.96
CA THR A 255 -5.33 -10.30 1.91
C THR A 255 -6.21 -10.40 0.65
N LEU A 256 -6.18 -9.37 -0.22
CA LEU A 256 -6.76 -9.41 -1.56
C LEU A 256 -5.70 -9.71 -2.64
N THR A 257 -4.46 -9.96 -2.24
CA THR A 257 -3.35 -10.29 -3.14
C THR A 257 -3.08 -11.79 -3.11
N TRP A 258 -3.38 -12.46 -4.21
CA TRP A 258 -3.06 -13.88 -4.38
C TRP A 258 -1.55 -14.11 -4.48
N THR A 259 -1.06 -15.11 -3.76
CA THR A 259 0.33 -15.58 -3.79
C THR A 259 0.35 -17.10 -3.78
N ASP A 260 1.22 -17.70 -4.58
CA ASP A 260 1.36 -19.17 -4.63
C ASP A 260 2.60 -19.61 -3.83
N TRP A 261 2.35 -20.30 -2.73
CA TRP A 261 3.35 -20.92 -1.86
C TRP A 261 3.48 -22.42 -2.04
N SER A 262 2.80 -23.03 -3.04
CA SER A 262 2.78 -24.47 -3.25
C SER A 262 4.16 -25.09 -3.52
N ARG A 263 5.11 -24.29 -4.04
CA ARG A 263 6.49 -24.71 -4.31
C ARG A 263 7.37 -24.68 -3.07
N GLY A 264 6.90 -24.13 -1.96
CA GLY A 264 7.70 -23.93 -0.73
C GLY A 264 8.86 -22.95 -0.92
N GLY A 265 9.69 -22.81 0.12
CA GLY A 265 10.87 -21.94 0.11
C GLY A 265 10.62 -20.56 0.69
N ALA A 266 11.60 -19.65 0.51
CA ALA A 266 11.59 -18.30 1.09
C ALA A 266 10.76 -17.29 0.30
N HIS A 267 10.37 -17.62 -0.92
CA HIS A 267 9.61 -16.74 -1.82
C HIS A 267 8.48 -17.50 -2.51
N PRO A 268 7.34 -16.83 -2.78
CA PRO A 268 6.27 -17.44 -3.56
C PRO A 268 6.72 -17.69 -5.01
N ALA A 269 5.99 -18.56 -5.70
CA ALA A 269 6.23 -18.87 -7.11
C ALA A 269 6.22 -17.60 -7.97
N THR A 270 7.09 -17.56 -8.97
CA THR A 270 7.16 -16.48 -9.97
C THR A 270 6.75 -17.05 -11.33
N TYR A 271 5.83 -16.37 -12.01
CA TYR A 271 5.25 -16.76 -13.29
C TYR A 271 5.80 -15.89 -14.41
N GLY A 272 6.37 -16.52 -15.44
CA GLY A 272 6.88 -15.87 -16.64
C GLY A 272 5.91 -15.96 -17.80
N GLY A 273 6.33 -15.49 -18.98
CA GLY A 273 5.45 -15.45 -20.17
C GLY A 273 4.87 -16.80 -20.57
N ALA A 274 5.62 -17.90 -20.43
CA ALA A 274 5.16 -19.26 -20.76
C ALA A 274 4.07 -19.79 -19.82
N ASP A 275 3.92 -19.21 -18.63
CA ASP A 275 2.95 -19.65 -17.63
C ASP A 275 1.57 -18.97 -17.81
N ILE A 276 1.51 -17.88 -18.60
CA ILE A 276 0.34 -17.01 -18.71
C ILE A 276 -0.67 -17.59 -19.70
N SER A 277 -1.87 -17.94 -19.19
CA SER A 277 -2.99 -18.39 -19.99
C SER A 277 -4.32 -18.07 -19.29
N GLU A 278 -5.43 -18.07 -20.05
CA GLU A 278 -6.77 -17.91 -19.46
C GLU A 278 -7.10 -19.01 -18.44
N GLU A 279 -6.64 -20.24 -18.70
CA GLU A 279 -6.84 -21.36 -17.78
C GLU A 279 -6.12 -21.12 -16.44
N PHE A 280 -4.90 -20.56 -16.50
CA PHE A 280 -4.15 -20.20 -15.30
C PHE A 280 -4.94 -19.21 -14.42
N PHE A 281 -5.47 -18.14 -15.00
CA PHE A 281 -6.26 -17.16 -14.24
C PHE A 281 -7.61 -17.71 -13.77
N ARG A 282 -8.23 -18.56 -14.57
CA ARG A 282 -9.47 -19.26 -14.16
C ARG A 282 -9.24 -20.12 -12.93
N LYS A 283 -8.10 -20.80 -12.83
CA LYS A 283 -7.73 -21.58 -11.63
C LYS A 283 -7.57 -20.69 -10.40
N ILE A 284 -6.94 -19.51 -10.52
CA ILE A 284 -6.80 -18.57 -9.41
C ILE A 284 -8.17 -18.09 -8.90
N THR A 285 -9.09 -17.77 -9.82
CA THR A 285 -10.39 -17.19 -9.46
C THR A 285 -11.43 -18.22 -9.04
N ALA A 286 -11.40 -19.43 -9.59
CA ALA A 286 -12.42 -20.48 -9.35
C ALA A 286 -12.17 -21.29 -8.07
N SER A 287 -10.97 -21.31 -7.53
CA SER A 287 -10.56 -22.24 -6.47
C SER A 287 -10.83 -21.76 -5.05
N SER A 288 -11.34 -20.55 -4.85
CA SER A 288 -11.41 -19.95 -3.52
C SER A 288 -12.82 -19.46 -3.20
N GLN A 289 -13.31 -19.82 -2.02
CA GLN A 289 -14.45 -19.16 -1.37
C GLN A 289 -13.94 -18.36 -0.17
N CYS A 290 -14.45 -17.17 -0.01
CA CYS A 290 -14.08 -16.27 1.09
C CYS A 290 -15.28 -15.44 1.53
N TYR A 291 -15.07 -14.60 2.56
CA TYR A 291 -16.11 -13.71 3.05
C TYR A 291 -15.85 -12.26 2.62
N TYR A 292 -16.88 -11.62 2.11
CA TYR A 292 -16.93 -10.20 1.86
C TYR A 292 -18.14 -9.60 2.57
N ASN A 293 -17.93 -8.65 3.48
CA ASN A 293 -18.99 -8.07 4.32
C ASN A 293 -19.85 -9.11 5.03
N LYS A 294 -19.24 -10.23 5.48
CA LYS A 294 -19.86 -11.41 6.12
C LYS A 294 -20.71 -12.27 5.18
N GLN A 295 -20.64 -12.07 3.88
CA GLN A 295 -21.29 -12.91 2.88
C GLN A 295 -20.26 -13.72 2.13
N VAL A 296 -20.59 -14.96 1.79
CA VAL A 296 -19.72 -15.82 0.98
C VAL A 296 -19.62 -15.25 -0.44
N THR A 297 -18.40 -15.22 -0.97
CA THR A 297 -18.11 -14.77 -2.34
C THR A 297 -17.00 -15.60 -2.96
N SER A 298 -16.96 -15.66 -4.29
CA SER A 298 -15.84 -16.21 -5.07
C SER A 298 -14.81 -15.12 -5.47
N PHE A 299 -15.12 -13.85 -5.26
CA PHE A 299 -14.19 -12.75 -5.48
C PHE A 299 -13.25 -12.61 -4.28
N CYS A 300 -12.24 -13.49 -4.20
CA CYS A 300 -11.33 -13.53 -3.07
C CYS A 300 -10.09 -12.67 -3.28
N TYR A 301 -9.62 -12.56 -4.52
CA TYR A 301 -8.40 -11.83 -4.86
C TYR A 301 -8.67 -10.79 -5.94
N LEU A 302 -8.12 -9.59 -5.74
CA LEU A 302 -8.16 -8.49 -6.70
C LEU A 302 -6.81 -8.27 -7.38
N PHE A 303 -5.74 -8.75 -6.76
CA PHE A 303 -4.38 -8.66 -7.25
C PHE A 303 -3.70 -10.02 -7.18
N GLY A 304 -2.61 -10.20 -7.94
CA GLY A 304 -1.79 -11.41 -7.91
C GLY A 304 -0.31 -11.12 -8.00
N ARG A 305 0.51 -12.00 -7.42
CA ARG A 305 1.97 -11.99 -7.50
C ARG A 305 2.54 -13.40 -7.29
N LYS A 306 3.78 -13.70 -7.81
CA LYS A 306 4.74 -12.80 -8.49
C LYS A 306 4.70 -13.04 -9.99
N PHE A 307 4.73 -11.97 -10.75
CA PHE A 307 4.84 -12.04 -12.20
C PHE A 307 6.17 -11.43 -12.65
N ALA A 308 6.90 -12.18 -13.50
CA ALA A 308 8.16 -11.76 -14.06
C ALA A 308 7.97 -10.71 -15.17
N PRO A 309 8.99 -9.91 -15.51
CA PRO A 309 8.91 -8.96 -16.63
C PRO A 309 8.52 -9.62 -17.97
N SER A 310 8.92 -10.88 -18.21
CA SER A 310 8.57 -11.65 -19.41
C SER A 310 7.07 -11.97 -19.52
N ALA A 311 6.30 -11.84 -18.44
CA ALA A 311 4.85 -12.04 -18.46
C ALA A 311 4.09 -10.86 -19.12
N LEU A 312 4.72 -9.68 -19.30
CA LEU A 312 4.04 -8.48 -19.75
C LEU A 312 3.30 -8.66 -21.09
N GLY A 313 3.96 -9.22 -22.11
CA GLY A 313 3.36 -9.42 -23.44
C GLY A 313 2.07 -10.23 -23.36
N PRO A 314 2.13 -11.49 -22.88
CA PRO A 314 0.94 -12.32 -22.71
C PRO A 314 -0.13 -11.71 -21.81
N LEU A 315 0.24 -10.99 -20.73
CA LEU A 315 -0.72 -10.29 -19.87
C LEU A 315 -1.47 -9.16 -20.61
N LEU A 316 -0.78 -8.42 -21.48
CA LEU A 316 -1.39 -7.37 -22.31
C LEU A 316 -2.36 -7.98 -23.35
N GLU A 317 -2.02 -9.11 -23.93
CA GLU A 317 -2.89 -9.85 -24.86
C GLU A 317 -4.17 -10.35 -24.17
N LEU A 318 -4.05 -10.87 -22.96
CA LEU A 318 -5.18 -11.38 -22.18
C LEU A 318 -5.93 -10.31 -21.39
N SER A 319 -5.46 -9.05 -21.37
CA SER A 319 -6.00 -8.02 -20.47
C SER A 319 -7.51 -7.82 -20.63
N LEU A 320 -8.03 -7.85 -21.86
CA LEU A 320 -9.47 -7.68 -22.11
C LEU A 320 -10.26 -8.95 -21.76
N SER A 321 -9.81 -10.12 -22.20
CA SER A 321 -10.57 -11.39 -22.04
C SER A 321 -10.51 -11.92 -20.60
N ALA A 322 -9.35 -11.82 -19.93
CA ALA A 322 -9.16 -12.36 -18.58
C ALA A 322 -9.49 -11.35 -17.47
N PHE A 323 -9.21 -10.07 -17.66
CA PHE A 323 -9.31 -9.04 -16.59
C PHE A 323 -10.37 -7.97 -16.88
N GLY A 324 -10.83 -7.84 -18.14
CA GLY A 324 -11.89 -6.90 -18.56
C GLY A 324 -11.41 -5.47 -18.76
N PHE A 325 -10.12 -5.22 -19.18
CA PHE A 325 -9.58 -3.89 -19.48
C PHE A 325 -8.52 -3.86 -20.58
#